data_378971e321fe0c966db547ca3de6228a
#
_entry.id   378971e321fe0c966db547ca3de6228a
#
_cell.length_a   1.000
_cell.length_b   1.000
_cell.length_c   1.000
_cell.angle_alpha   90.00
_cell.angle_beta   90.00
_cell.angle_gamma   90.00
#
_symmetry.space_group_name_H-M   'P 1'
#
loop_
_entity.id
_entity.type
_entity.pdbx_description
1 polymer ?
#
loop_
_entity_poly.entity_id
_entity_poly.type
_entity_poly.pdbx_seq_one_letter_code
_entity_poly.pdbx_strand_id
1 'polypeptide(L)'
;MRILLVEDDRKVGAFLEEGLRQEGFLVDWAHDGDEAVELAGAAAYDIILLDFMLPKRNGLHVAAEIRRLGQETPILMLTARDSADDVRRGRAAGVNDYMGKPFKFDDLLDRIHALVRQE
;
A
#
# COMPACT_ATOMS: atom_id res chain seq x y z
N MET A 1 7.45 12.72 5.37
CA MET A 1 6.87 11.35 5.42
C MET A 1 7.00 10.71 4.05
N ARG A 2 7.42 9.47 4.01
CA ARG A 2 7.71 8.76 2.76
C ARG A 2 6.76 7.60 2.55
N ILE A 3 6.14 7.55 1.38
CA ILE A 3 5.14 6.56 1.02
C ILE A 3 5.65 5.70 -0.13
N LEU A 4 5.48 4.38 -0.01
CA LEU A 4 5.63 3.47 -1.15
C LEU A 4 4.23 3.19 -1.69
N LEU A 5 3.99 3.60 -2.94
CA LEU A 5 2.74 3.35 -3.64
C LEU A 5 2.94 2.19 -4.60
N VAL A 6 2.13 1.15 -4.45
CA VAL A 6 2.21 -0.04 -5.31
C VAL A 6 0.91 -0.14 -6.11
N GLU A 7 0.96 0.23 -7.38
CA GLU A 7 -0.19 0.31 -8.26
C GLU A 7 0.25 0.10 -9.71
N ASP A 8 -0.39 -0.79 -10.43
CA ASP A 8 -0.07 -1.05 -11.84
C ASP A 8 -0.89 -0.20 -12.81
N ASP A 9 -2.06 0.29 -12.40
CA ASP A 9 -2.87 1.17 -13.23
C ASP A 9 -2.24 2.55 -13.29
N ARG A 10 -1.84 2.97 -14.49
CA ARG A 10 -1.10 4.22 -14.67
C ARG A 10 -1.92 5.46 -14.34
N LYS A 11 -3.21 5.44 -14.62
CA LYS A 11 -4.08 6.59 -14.34
C LYS A 11 -4.33 6.72 -12.84
N VAL A 12 -4.65 5.63 -12.18
CA VAL A 12 -4.88 5.62 -10.74
C VAL A 12 -3.60 5.97 -10.00
N GLY A 13 -2.48 5.35 -10.40
CA GLY A 13 -1.20 5.61 -9.78
C GLY A 13 -0.75 7.05 -9.93
N ALA A 14 -0.90 7.64 -11.12
CA ALA A 14 -0.53 9.03 -11.35
C ALA A 14 -1.39 9.99 -10.52
N PHE A 15 -2.69 9.72 -10.44
CA PHE A 15 -3.61 10.52 -9.62
C PHE A 15 -3.20 10.48 -8.14
N LEU A 16 -2.93 9.28 -7.62
CA LEU A 16 -2.54 9.12 -6.23
C LEU A 16 -1.17 9.76 -5.96
N GLU A 17 -0.21 9.52 -6.83
CA GLU A 17 1.13 10.10 -6.67
C GLU A 17 1.06 11.62 -6.62
N GLU A 18 0.37 12.23 -7.56
CA GLU A 18 0.24 13.69 -7.60
C GLU A 18 -0.46 14.23 -6.37
N GLY A 19 -1.59 13.64 -5.98
CA GLY A 19 -2.34 14.08 -4.81
C GLY A 19 -1.54 13.97 -3.53
N LEU A 20 -0.82 12.87 -3.35
CA LEU A 20 0.00 12.66 -2.16
C LEU A 20 1.18 13.62 -2.12
N ARG A 21 1.82 13.89 -3.24
CA ARG A 21 2.92 14.87 -3.30
C ARG A 21 2.43 16.28 -2.97
N GLN A 22 1.24 16.64 -3.42
CA GLN A 22 0.64 17.94 -3.08
C GLN A 22 0.41 18.09 -1.58
N GLU A 23 0.21 16.97 -0.87
CA GLU A 23 0.04 16.98 0.58
C GLU A 23 1.37 16.94 1.34
N GLY A 24 2.48 17.01 0.63
CA GLY A 24 3.81 17.07 1.24
C GLY A 24 4.50 15.74 1.45
N PHE A 25 3.92 14.63 0.97
CA PHE A 25 4.56 13.33 1.07
C PHE A 25 5.62 13.13 0.00
N LEU A 26 6.69 12.41 0.35
CA LEU A 26 7.61 11.86 -0.64
C LEU A 26 7.04 10.52 -1.09
N VAL A 27 6.91 10.33 -2.40
CA VAL A 27 6.27 9.13 -2.94
C VAL A 27 7.21 8.42 -3.89
N ASP A 28 7.44 7.13 -3.64
CA ASP A 28 8.05 6.23 -4.61
C ASP A 28 6.94 5.32 -5.13
N TRP A 29 6.86 5.15 -6.43
CA TRP A 29 5.80 4.39 -7.08
C TRP A 29 6.35 3.13 -7.73
N ALA A 30 5.95 1.97 -7.20
CA ALA A 30 6.23 0.67 -7.77
C ALA A 30 5.06 0.23 -8.64
N HIS A 31 5.35 -0.29 -9.82
CA HIS A 31 4.33 -0.65 -10.81
C HIS A 31 3.94 -2.12 -10.77
N ASP A 32 4.70 -2.94 -10.06
CA ASP A 32 4.40 -4.36 -9.89
C ASP A 32 4.94 -4.85 -8.53
N GLY A 33 4.64 -6.11 -8.21
CA GLY A 33 5.01 -6.67 -6.92
C GLY A 33 6.51 -6.86 -6.73
N ASP A 34 7.24 -7.19 -7.79
CA ASP A 34 8.69 -7.39 -7.70
C ASP A 34 9.39 -6.07 -7.39
N GLU A 35 9.01 -5.00 -8.08
CA GLU A 35 9.54 -3.67 -7.82
C GLU A 35 9.20 -3.21 -6.41
N ALA A 36 7.99 -3.52 -5.94
CA ALA A 36 7.56 -3.16 -4.58
C ALA A 36 8.44 -3.80 -3.52
N VAL A 37 8.73 -5.09 -3.65
CA VAL A 37 9.57 -5.81 -2.70
C VAL A 37 11.00 -5.25 -2.72
N GLU A 38 11.51 -4.97 -3.91
CA GLU A 38 12.84 -4.39 -4.08
C GLU A 38 12.95 -3.02 -3.39
N LEU A 39 12.00 -2.13 -3.66
CA LEU A 39 11.99 -0.81 -3.05
C LEU A 39 11.80 -0.86 -1.53
N ALA A 40 10.93 -1.74 -1.06
CA ALA A 40 10.70 -1.89 0.39
C ALA A 40 11.96 -2.36 1.12
N GLY A 41 12.80 -3.16 0.46
CA GLY A 41 14.07 -3.60 1.02
C GLY A 41 15.19 -2.57 0.94
N ALA A 42 15.06 -1.60 0.03
CA ALA A 42 16.13 -0.63 -0.25
C ALA A 42 15.99 0.69 0.52
N ALA A 43 14.80 1.00 1.03
CA ALA A 43 14.54 2.27 1.69
C ALA A 43 13.54 2.10 2.84
N ALA A 44 13.54 3.07 3.75
CA ALA A 44 12.58 3.09 4.85
C ALA A 44 11.35 3.91 4.44
N TYR A 45 10.18 3.34 4.61
CA TYR A 45 8.90 4.00 4.33
C TYR A 45 8.10 4.13 5.61
N ASP A 46 7.25 5.15 5.66
CA ASP A 46 6.34 5.37 6.80
C ASP A 46 5.04 4.58 6.61
N ILE A 47 4.65 4.35 5.36
CA ILE A 47 3.48 3.55 5.03
C ILE A 47 3.61 3.02 3.61
N ILE A 48 2.99 1.86 3.37
CA ILE A 48 2.91 1.25 2.04
C ILE A 48 1.43 1.20 1.64
N LEU A 49 1.10 1.80 0.50
CA LEU A 49 -0.22 1.70 -0.11
C LEU A 49 -0.14 0.62 -1.18
N LEU A 50 -0.87 -0.46 -1.00
CA LEU A 50 -0.68 -1.67 -1.78
C LEU A 50 -1.99 -2.10 -2.45
N ASP A 51 -2.03 -2.08 -3.78
CA ASP A 51 -3.17 -2.61 -4.51
C ASP A 51 -3.17 -4.14 -4.42
N PHE A 52 -4.35 -4.72 -4.26
CA PHE A 52 -4.50 -6.16 -4.20
C PHE A 52 -4.21 -6.81 -5.56
N MET A 53 -4.73 -6.20 -6.64
CA MET A 53 -4.65 -6.78 -7.99
C MET A 53 -3.43 -6.25 -8.72
N LEU A 54 -2.33 -7.01 -8.66
CA LEU A 54 -1.08 -6.64 -9.31
C LEU A 54 -0.69 -7.70 -10.34
N PRO A 55 0.04 -7.32 -11.41
CA PRO A 55 0.60 -8.32 -12.31
C PRO A 55 1.68 -9.13 -11.58
N LYS A 56 1.89 -10.37 -12.01
CA LYS A 56 2.88 -11.32 -11.51
C LYS A 56 2.60 -11.84 -10.10
N ARG A 57 2.27 -10.98 -9.15
CA ARG A 57 1.97 -11.36 -7.77
C ARG A 57 0.77 -10.58 -7.27
N ASN A 58 -0.10 -11.20 -6.49
CA ASN A 58 -1.17 -10.45 -5.83
C ASN A 58 -0.63 -9.72 -4.60
N GLY A 59 -1.41 -8.76 -4.09
CA GLY A 59 -0.98 -7.95 -2.96
C GLY A 59 -0.69 -8.74 -1.70
N LEU A 60 -1.35 -9.87 -1.49
CA LEU A 60 -1.10 -10.72 -0.31
C LEU A 60 0.32 -11.29 -0.33
N HIS A 61 0.77 -11.75 -1.49
CA HIS A 61 2.14 -12.26 -1.65
C HIS A 61 3.16 -11.15 -1.42
N VAL A 62 2.88 -9.95 -1.94
CA VAL A 62 3.78 -8.81 -1.75
C VAL A 62 3.88 -8.44 -0.28
N ALA A 63 2.76 -8.37 0.44
CA ALA A 63 2.76 -8.08 1.87
C ALA A 63 3.57 -9.12 2.65
N ALA A 64 3.36 -10.40 2.37
CA ALA A 64 4.10 -11.48 3.03
C ALA A 64 5.61 -11.38 2.77
N GLU A 65 6.01 -11.07 1.54
CA GLU A 65 7.42 -10.90 1.20
C GLU A 65 8.04 -9.71 1.93
N ILE A 66 7.33 -8.59 2.00
CA ILE A 66 7.81 -7.42 2.75
C ILE A 66 8.02 -7.77 4.22
N ARG A 67 7.10 -8.52 4.81
CA ARG A 67 7.24 -8.95 6.20
C ARG A 67 8.42 -9.90 6.41
N ARG A 68 8.74 -10.75 5.43
CA ARG A 68 9.92 -11.60 5.48
C ARG A 68 11.23 -10.82 5.50
N LEU A 69 11.23 -9.61 4.94
CA LEU A 69 12.40 -8.74 5.00
C LEU A 69 12.61 -8.13 6.39
N GLY A 70 11.71 -8.39 7.33
CA GLY A 70 11.78 -7.83 8.67
C GLY A 70 11.21 -6.43 8.78
N GLN A 71 10.53 -5.96 7.74
CA GLN A 71 9.93 -4.61 7.73
C GLN A 71 8.60 -4.63 8.46
N GLU A 72 8.42 -3.68 9.37
CA GLU A 72 7.17 -3.53 10.14
C GLU A 72 6.34 -2.34 9.68
N THR A 73 6.71 -1.73 8.57
CA THR A 73 6.01 -0.58 8.00
C THR A 73 4.52 -0.87 7.83
N PRO A 74 3.61 0.02 8.24
CA PRO A 74 2.18 -0.19 8.04
C PRO A 74 1.85 -0.40 6.57
N ILE A 75 1.00 -1.38 6.29
CA ILE A 75 0.52 -1.67 4.95
C ILE A 75 -0.99 -1.43 4.90
N LEU A 76 -1.42 -0.52 4.04
CA LEU A 76 -2.82 -0.26 3.74
C LEU A 76 -3.13 -0.88 2.39
N MET A 77 -3.99 -1.89 2.38
CA MET A 77 -4.41 -2.55 1.16
C MET A 77 -5.56 -1.79 0.51
N LEU A 78 -5.40 -1.45 -0.77
CA LEU A 78 -6.43 -0.78 -1.56
C LEU A 78 -7.04 -1.83 -2.50
N THR A 79 -8.34 -2.09 -2.38
CA THR A 79 -8.93 -3.21 -3.11
C THR A 79 -10.44 -3.08 -3.27
N ALA A 80 -10.95 -3.64 -4.40
CA ALA A 80 -12.38 -3.89 -4.54
C ALA A 80 -12.78 -5.21 -3.84
N ARG A 81 -11.81 -5.96 -3.29
CA ARG A 81 -12.02 -7.25 -2.64
C ARG A 81 -11.87 -7.10 -1.13
N ASP A 82 -12.97 -6.84 -0.47
CA ASP A 82 -12.99 -6.56 0.97
C ASP A 82 -13.90 -7.50 1.76
N SER A 83 -14.16 -8.71 1.26
CA SER A 83 -14.92 -9.69 2.01
C SER A 83 -14.23 -10.03 3.33
N ALA A 84 -14.98 -10.59 4.29
CA ALA A 84 -14.39 -10.99 5.57
C ALA A 84 -13.24 -11.97 5.40
N ASP A 85 -13.34 -12.85 4.39
CA ASP A 85 -12.29 -13.82 4.07
C ASP A 85 -11.04 -13.12 3.53
N ASP A 86 -11.22 -12.17 2.60
CA ASP A 86 -10.10 -11.41 2.04
C ASP A 86 -9.39 -10.60 3.12
N VAL A 87 -10.14 -9.99 4.02
CA VAL A 87 -9.58 -9.22 5.14
C VAL A 87 -8.76 -10.12 6.06
N ARG A 88 -9.27 -11.31 6.41
CA ARG A 88 -8.54 -12.26 7.24
C ARG A 88 -7.23 -12.71 6.60
N ARG A 89 -7.25 -13.01 5.30
CA ARG A 89 -6.04 -13.40 4.57
C ARG A 89 -5.01 -12.29 4.56
N GLY A 90 -5.44 -11.06 4.37
CA GLY A 90 -4.55 -9.91 4.39
C GLY A 90 -3.90 -9.71 5.74
N ARG A 91 -4.67 -9.80 6.81
CA ARG A 91 -4.13 -9.65 8.15
C ARG A 91 -3.14 -10.77 8.47
N ALA A 92 -3.43 -12.00 8.03
CA ALA A 92 -2.48 -13.10 8.17
C ALA A 92 -1.21 -12.88 7.37
N ALA A 93 -1.29 -12.18 6.23
CA ALA A 93 -0.12 -11.83 5.41
C ALA A 93 0.63 -10.61 5.93
N GLY A 94 0.09 -9.91 6.94
CA GLY A 94 0.74 -8.77 7.56
C GLY A 94 0.19 -7.40 7.16
N VAL A 95 -0.99 -7.36 6.50
CA VAL A 95 -1.67 -6.11 6.16
C VAL A 95 -2.30 -5.51 7.40
N ASN A 96 -2.14 -4.21 7.60
CA ASN A 96 -2.62 -3.51 8.79
C ASN A 96 -4.05 -3.02 8.66
N ASP A 97 -4.47 -2.64 7.45
CA ASP A 97 -5.81 -2.13 7.23
C ASP A 97 -6.20 -2.28 5.76
N TYR A 98 -7.48 -2.10 5.50
CA TYR A 98 -8.09 -2.24 4.18
C TYR A 98 -8.91 -1.02 3.84
N MET A 99 -8.91 -0.65 2.57
CA MET A 99 -9.76 0.41 2.06
C MET A 99 -10.38 -0.04 0.74
N GLY A 100 -11.71 -0.04 0.68
CA GLY A 100 -12.44 -0.48 -0.51
C GLY A 100 -12.41 0.52 -1.64
N LYS A 101 -12.26 0.04 -2.86
CA LYS A 101 -12.38 0.86 -4.07
C LYS A 101 -13.82 0.85 -4.57
N PRO A 102 -14.36 1.96 -5.03
CA PRO A 102 -13.77 3.29 -5.10
C PRO A 102 -13.75 3.99 -3.74
N PHE A 103 -12.80 4.88 -3.53
CA PHE A 103 -12.70 5.67 -2.30
C PHE A 103 -12.48 7.14 -2.63
N LYS A 104 -12.74 8.01 -1.66
CA LYS A 104 -12.43 9.42 -1.76
C LYS A 104 -11.01 9.68 -1.30
N PHE A 105 -10.32 10.59 -1.96
CA PHE A 105 -8.94 10.90 -1.63
C PHE A 105 -8.79 11.39 -0.18
N ASP A 106 -9.74 12.20 0.30
CA ASP A 106 -9.70 12.68 1.68
C ASP A 106 -9.81 11.54 2.69
N ASP A 107 -10.61 10.52 2.40
CA ASP A 107 -10.71 9.34 3.25
C ASP A 107 -9.39 8.56 3.27
N LEU A 108 -8.71 8.50 2.14
CA LEU A 108 -7.39 7.88 2.06
C LEU A 108 -6.39 8.62 2.95
N LEU A 109 -6.37 9.95 2.88
CA LEU A 109 -5.48 10.76 3.73
C LEU A 109 -5.73 10.53 5.21
N ASP A 110 -7.00 10.47 5.62
CA ASP A 110 -7.35 10.21 7.01
C ASP A 110 -6.84 8.84 7.47
N ARG A 111 -6.96 7.85 6.61
CA ARG A 111 -6.52 6.49 6.91
C ARG A 111 -4.99 6.42 7.01
N ILE A 112 -4.28 7.10 6.12
CA ILE A 112 -2.82 7.19 6.17
C ILE A 112 -2.37 7.79 7.50
N HIS A 113 -2.95 8.93 7.87
CA HIS A 113 -2.58 9.59 9.12
C HIS A 113 -2.88 8.72 10.34
N ALA A 114 -3.99 8.01 10.34
CA ALA A 114 -4.36 7.12 11.44
C ALA A 114 -3.35 5.98 11.60
N LEU A 115 -2.93 5.36 10.50
CA LEU A 115 -1.99 4.24 10.55
C LEU A 115 -0.59 4.68 10.96
N VAL A 116 -0.13 5.82 10.46
CA VAL A 116 1.20 6.33 10.80
C VAL A 116 1.27 6.72 12.27
N ARG A 117 0.21 7.27 12.85
CA ARG A 117 0.19 7.65 14.26
C ARG A 117 0.24 6.48 15.24
N GLN A 118 -0.07 5.27 14.78
CA GLN A 118 -0.04 4.08 15.63
C GLN A 118 1.38 3.53 15.84
N GLU A 119 2.32 4.05 15.13
CA GLU A 119 3.74 3.70 15.32
C GLU A 119 4.35 4.49 16.52
#